data_dee2b006b3365526cbf68963c428de19
#
_entry.id   dee2b006b3365526cbf68963c428de19
#
_cell.length_a   1.000
_cell.length_b   1.000
_cell.length_c   1.000
_cell.angle_alpha   90.00
_cell.angle_beta   90.00
_cell.angle_gamma   90.00
#
_symmetry.space_group_name_H-M   'P 1'
#
loop_
_entity.id
_entity.type
_entity.pdbx_description
1 polymer ?
#
loop_
_entity_poly.entity_id
_entity_poly.type
_entity_poly.pdbx_seq_one_letter_code
_entity_poly.pdbx_strand_id
1 'polypeptide(L)'
;MCIRDSTTPLEVYILLSTFLIWLTVFLILVKLFHKRGIISLIGKPKINFFKNFSYAIIIAGIFLFSTQSLIPNNENILENLTYTRWLKVLPLGIFLMFFQVTAEEVLFRGYLQQQLAVWIKSRWFFMLIPSLIFGLMHYDGSMGISIGLMLVAVTSILGLFLADLTYRTGNLGAAIGVHFANNFSAMFLVSYQEQISGLSRYVAPDFFDTPNMFFQAAQSMLISTSIIFLIYFIIMEWRARR
;
A
#
# COMPACT_ATOMS: atom_id res chain seq x y z
N MET A 1 -1.50 16.03 -15.50
CA MET A 1 -0.20 15.38 -15.22
C MET A 1 -0.52 13.93 -14.94
N CYS A 2 -0.25 13.05 -15.89
CA CYS A 2 -0.50 11.62 -15.68
C CYS A 2 0.49 11.10 -14.64
N ILE A 3 -0.01 10.37 -13.66
CA ILE A 3 0.78 9.70 -12.61
C ILE A 3 1.81 8.74 -13.24
N ARG A 4 1.54 8.31 -14.46
CA ARG A 4 2.32 7.35 -15.25
C ARG A 4 3.75 7.81 -15.61
N ASP A 5 4.00 9.11 -15.68
CA ASP A 5 5.26 9.64 -16.22
C ASP A 5 6.22 10.14 -15.12
N SER A 6 6.06 9.69 -13.86
CA SER A 6 6.93 10.11 -12.75
C SER A 6 8.23 9.30 -12.75
N THR A 7 9.08 9.55 -13.75
CA THR A 7 10.34 8.83 -13.98
C THR A 7 11.54 9.48 -13.31
N THR A 8 11.39 10.70 -12.80
CA THR A 8 12.45 11.39 -12.04
C THR A 8 12.13 11.46 -10.55
N PRO A 9 13.16 11.53 -9.68
CA PRO A 9 12.92 11.67 -8.23
C PRO A 9 12.07 12.90 -7.87
N LEU A 10 12.24 14.01 -8.57
CA LEU A 10 11.51 15.24 -8.29
C LEU A 10 9.99 15.06 -8.57
N GLU A 11 9.65 14.44 -9.69
CA GLU A 11 8.24 14.18 -10.05
C GLU A 11 7.57 13.30 -9.01
N VAL A 12 8.24 12.23 -8.54
CA VAL A 12 7.71 11.36 -7.50
C VAL A 12 7.56 12.10 -6.18
N TYR A 13 8.51 12.97 -5.81
CA TYR A 13 8.38 13.79 -4.60
C TYR A 13 7.21 14.76 -4.68
N ILE A 14 6.99 15.41 -5.82
CA ILE A 14 5.84 16.29 -6.05
C ILE A 14 4.55 15.48 -5.89
N LEU A 15 4.46 14.32 -6.56
CA LEU A 15 3.32 13.43 -6.46
C LEU A 15 3.03 13.03 -5.01
N LEU A 16 4.02 12.52 -4.29
CA LEU A 16 3.85 12.08 -2.91
C LEU A 16 3.53 13.26 -1.96
N SER A 17 4.06 14.46 -2.23
CA SER A 17 3.77 15.67 -1.45
C SER A 17 2.30 16.08 -1.51
N THR A 18 1.58 15.77 -2.59
CA THR A 18 0.15 16.06 -2.70
C THR A 18 -0.66 15.37 -1.61
N PHE A 19 -0.22 14.20 -1.14
CA PHE A 19 -0.89 13.47 -0.07
C PHE A 19 -0.76 14.13 1.30
N LEU A 20 0.28 14.91 1.55
CA LEU A 20 0.38 15.75 2.77
C LEU A 20 -0.72 16.81 2.80
N ILE A 21 -0.93 17.49 1.67
CA ILE A 21 -1.97 18.51 1.53
C ILE A 21 -3.34 17.83 1.67
N TRP A 22 -3.54 16.75 0.94
CA TRP A 22 -4.79 16.00 0.95
C TRP A 22 -5.14 15.48 2.37
N LEU A 23 -4.18 14.85 3.06
CA LEU A 23 -4.38 14.37 4.44
C LEU A 23 -4.74 15.52 5.37
N THR A 24 -4.03 16.65 5.27
CA THR A 24 -4.28 17.82 6.11
C THR A 24 -5.69 18.36 5.90
N VAL A 25 -6.08 18.58 4.64
CA VAL A 25 -7.43 19.06 4.28
C VAL A 25 -8.49 18.07 4.77
N PHE A 26 -8.28 16.77 4.53
CA PHE A 26 -9.21 15.73 4.97
C PHE A 26 -9.40 15.73 6.50
N LEU A 27 -8.33 15.83 7.28
CA LEU A 27 -8.41 15.87 8.75
C LEU A 27 -9.14 17.13 9.25
N ILE A 28 -8.92 18.28 8.58
CA ILE A 28 -9.66 19.52 8.88
C ILE A 28 -11.15 19.31 8.62
N LEU A 29 -11.53 18.77 7.47
CA LEU A 29 -12.92 18.52 7.11
C LEU A 29 -13.59 17.54 8.10
N VAL A 30 -12.93 16.44 8.44
CA VAL A 30 -13.45 15.49 9.44
C VAL A 30 -13.62 16.15 10.80
N LYS A 31 -12.70 17.01 11.21
CA LYS A 31 -12.82 17.76 12.47
C LYS A 31 -13.98 18.74 12.46
N LEU A 32 -14.17 19.47 11.34
CA LEU A 32 -15.23 20.47 11.21
C LEU A 32 -16.62 19.83 11.13
N PHE A 33 -16.81 18.84 10.28
CA PHE A 33 -18.13 18.26 10.01
C PHE A 33 -18.51 17.15 11.00
N HIS A 34 -17.55 16.35 11.44
CA HIS A 34 -17.82 15.20 12.32
C HIS A 34 -17.30 15.40 13.74
N LYS A 35 -16.65 16.52 14.04
CA LYS A 35 -16.04 16.83 15.35
C LYS A 35 -15.10 15.73 15.85
N ARG A 36 -14.47 14.99 14.93
CA ARG A 36 -13.56 13.88 15.21
C ARG A 36 -12.10 14.30 15.01
N GLY A 37 -11.24 13.94 15.96
CA GLY A 37 -9.80 14.13 15.84
C GLY A 37 -9.10 12.91 15.23
N ILE A 38 -7.84 13.08 14.83
CA ILE A 38 -6.99 12.03 14.23
C ILE A 38 -6.94 10.75 15.09
N ILE A 39 -6.89 10.88 16.42
CA ILE A 39 -6.85 9.74 17.34
C ILE A 39 -8.05 8.82 17.16
N SER A 40 -9.23 9.37 16.88
CA SER A 40 -10.43 8.58 16.65
C SER A 40 -10.40 7.83 15.31
N LEU A 41 -9.61 8.31 14.36
CA LEU A 41 -9.46 7.69 13.03
C LEU A 41 -8.40 6.59 13.05
N ILE A 42 -7.28 6.79 13.76
CA ILE A 42 -6.21 5.79 13.82
C ILE A 42 -6.49 4.64 14.78
N GLY A 43 -7.57 4.72 15.56
CA GLY A 43 -7.96 3.70 16.54
C GLY A 43 -7.32 3.88 17.92
N LYS A 44 -7.44 2.89 18.79
CA LYS A 44 -6.90 2.95 20.15
C LYS A 44 -5.36 3.02 20.13
N PRO A 45 -4.74 4.19 20.35
CA PRO A 45 -3.32 4.38 20.00
C PRO A 45 -2.35 3.88 21.06
N LYS A 46 -2.77 3.72 22.31
CA LYS A 46 -1.81 3.85 23.42
C LYS A 46 -0.82 2.72 23.62
N ILE A 47 -1.07 1.49 23.19
CA ILE A 47 -0.15 0.41 23.56
C ILE A 47 0.35 -0.39 22.37
N ASN A 48 -0.41 -0.48 21.29
CA ASN A 48 -0.13 -1.45 20.24
C ASN A 48 0.07 -0.86 18.83
N PHE A 49 -0.15 0.47 18.61
CA PHE A 49 -0.01 1.03 17.26
C PHE A 49 1.40 0.84 16.70
N PHE A 50 2.40 1.38 17.38
CA PHE A 50 3.81 1.25 16.92
C PHE A 50 4.29 -0.20 16.92
N LYS A 51 3.84 -1.00 17.89
CA LYS A 51 4.14 -2.43 17.94
C LYS A 51 3.53 -3.17 16.73
N ASN A 52 2.25 -2.90 16.42
CA ASN A 52 1.58 -3.49 15.26
C ASN A 52 2.20 -3.01 13.95
N PHE A 53 2.55 -1.73 13.84
CA PHE A 53 3.27 -1.18 12.70
C PHE A 53 4.63 -1.87 12.51
N SER A 54 5.47 -1.92 13.55
CA SER A 54 6.80 -2.53 13.47
C SER A 54 6.75 -4.01 13.12
N TYR A 55 5.85 -4.78 13.73
CA TYR A 55 5.70 -6.19 13.37
C TYR A 55 5.22 -6.36 11.94
N ALA A 56 4.26 -5.56 11.51
CA ALA A 56 3.71 -5.66 10.17
C ALA A 56 4.76 -5.31 9.10
N ILE A 57 5.52 -4.23 9.30
CA ILE A 57 6.56 -3.83 8.36
C ILE A 57 7.72 -4.85 8.30
N ILE A 58 8.11 -5.43 9.44
CA ILE A 58 9.15 -6.45 9.49
C ILE A 58 8.69 -7.72 8.76
N ILE A 59 7.51 -8.25 9.09
CA ILE A 59 6.98 -9.47 8.46
C ILE A 59 6.78 -9.27 6.96
N ALA A 60 6.11 -8.19 6.57
CA ALA A 60 5.87 -7.89 5.17
C ALA A 60 7.18 -7.59 4.42
N GLY A 61 8.09 -6.83 5.03
CA GLY A 61 9.38 -6.48 4.45
C GLY A 61 10.26 -7.72 4.21
N ILE A 62 10.41 -8.61 5.20
CA ILE A 62 11.15 -9.86 5.04
C ILE A 62 10.55 -10.69 3.92
N PHE A 63 9.22 -10.83 3.89
CA PHE A 63 8.56 -11.66 2.90
C PHE A 63 8.70 -11.08 1.48
N LEU A 64 8.43 -9.78 1.30
CA LEU A 64 8.56 -9.12 0.00
C LEU A 64 10.00 -9.12 -0.50
N PHE A 65 10.98 -8.90 0.39
CA PHE A 65 12.39 -9.00 0.03
C PHE A 65 12.77 -10.41 -0.40
N SER A 66 12.31 -11.44 0.32
CA SER A 66 12.56 -12.84 -0.03
C SER A 66 11.94 -13.24 -1.37
N THR A 67 10.74 -12.75 -1.67
CA THR A 67 10.08 -13.04 -2.96
C THR A 67 10.76 -12.35 -4.13
N GLN A 68 11.28 -11.15 -3.94
CA GLN A 68 12.07 -10.48 -4.97
C GLN A 68 13.41 -11.16 -5.25
N SER A 69 14.06 -11.71 -4.24
CA SER A 69 15.31 -12.48 -4.42
C SER A 69 15.09 -13.83 -5.13
N LEU A 70 13.85 -14.33 -5.17
CA LEU A 70 13.46 -15.55 -5.88
C LEU A 70 13.06 -15.29 -7.35
N ILE A 71 12.91 -14.00 -7.75
CA ILE A 71 12.75 -13.68 -9.18
C ILE A 71 14.09 -14.03 -9.84
N PRO A 72 14.11 -15.00 -10.82
CA PRO A 72 15.35 -15.35 -11.51
C PRO A 72 16.01 -14.09 -12.06
N ASN A 73 17.34 -14.08 -12.15
CA ASN A 73 18.09 -13.00 -12.80
C ASN A 73 17.48 -12.75 -14.19
N ASN A 74 16.50 -11.86 -14.21
CA ASN A 74 15.79 -11.54 -15.43
C ASN A 74 16.67 -10.53 -16.13
N GLU A 75 17.32 -10.94 -17.23
CA GLU A 75 18.20 -10.11 -18.05
C GLU A 75 17.52 -8.78 -18.49
N ASN A 76 16.20 -8.72 -18.32
CA ASN A 76 15.38 -7.57 -18.63
C ASN A 76 15.23 -6.55 -17.48
N ILE A 77 15.71 -6.84 -16.27
CA ILE A 77 15.68 -5.87 -15.15
C ILE A 77 16.92 -5.00 -15.22
N LEU A 78 16.72 -3.70 -15.43
CA LEU A 78 17.81 -2.73 -15.61
C LEU A 78 18.03 -1.93 -14.32
N GLU A 79 19.28 -1.54 -14.09
CA GLU A 79 19.61 -0.57 -13.05
C GLU A 79 19.07 0.81 -13.44
N ASN A 80 18.20 1.40 -12.58
CA ASN A 80 17.64 2.74 -12.80
C ASN A 80 18.45 3.81 -12.07
N LEU A 81 18.55 3.70 -10.75
CA LEU A 81 19.38 4.61 -9.95
C LEU A 81 20.64 3.87 -9.50
N THR A 82 21.80 4.50 -9.62
CA THR A 82 23.03 3.98 -8.98
C THR A 82 22.83 3.89 -7.46
N TYR A 83 23.48 2.94 -6.80
CA TYR A 83 23.33 2.72 -5.36
C TYR A 83 23.48 4.01 -4.54
N THR A 84 24.49 4.82 -4.87
CA THR A 84 24.76 6.09 -4.18
C THR A 84 23.64 7.11 -4.40
N ARG A 85 23.08 7.21 -5.60
CA ARG A 85 21.94 8.11 -5.88
C ARG A 85 20.70 7.63 -5.17
N TRP A 86 20.45 6.33 -5.23
CA TRP A 86 19.30 5.70 -4.55
C TRP A 86 19.32 5.98 -3.04
N LEU A 87 20.46 5.79 -2.36
CA LEU A 87 20.59 6.11 -0.94
C LEU A 87 20.32 7.60 -0.62
N LYS A 88 20.66 8.51 -1.53
CA LYS A 88 20.40 9.94 -1.33
C LYS A 88 18.92 10.31 -1.44
N VAL A 89 18.16 9.62 -2.30
CA VAL A 89 16.72 9.90 -2.50
C VAL A 89 15.83 9.19 -1.49
N LEU A 90 16.31 8.13 -0.83
CA LEU A 90 15.52 7.34 0.13
C LEU A 90 14.94 8.16 1.29
N PRO A 91 15.69 9.00 2.03
CA PRO A 91 15.15 9.59 3.26
C PRO A 91 13.91 10.44 3.02
N LEU A 92 13.92 11.30 2.00
CA LEU A 92 12.78 12.13 1.65
C LEU A 92 11.65 11.28 1.04
N GLY A 93 12.00 10.34 0.18
CA GLY A 93 11.01 9.44 -0.41
C GLY A 93 10.26 8.60 0.62
N ILE A 94 10.97 7.99 1.57
CA ILE A 94 10.39 7.22 2.68
C ILE A 94 9.47 8.09 3.54
N PHE A 95 9.91 9.30 3.86
CA PHE A 95 9.10 10.26 4.62
C PHE A 95 7.79 10.59 3.90
N LEU A 96 7.85 10.96 2.65
CA LEU A 96 6.68 11.33 1.85
C LEU A 96 5.75 10.12 1.62
N MET A 97 6.31 8.95 1.31
CA MET A 97 5.54 7.71 1.15
C MET A 97 4.82 7.30 2.45
N PHE A 98 5.45 7.52 3.62
CA PHE A 98 4.77 7.26 4.89
C PHE A 98 3.48 8.10 5.03
N PHE A 99 3.51 9.38 4.63
CA PHE A 99 2.32 10.22 4.63
C PHE A 99 1.30 9.81 3.56
N GLN A 100 1.75 9.41 2.37
CA GLN A 100 0.88 8.88 1.33
C GLN A 100 0.10 7.66 1.83
N VAL A 101 0.80 6.64 2.34
CA VAL A 101 0.18 5.44 2.89
C VAL A 101 -0.75 5.78 4.07
N THR A 102 -0.29 6.65 4.98
CA THR A 102 -1.11 7.07 6.14
C THR A 102 -2.37 7.77 5.68
N ALA A 103 -2.30 8.63 4.66
CA ALA A 103 -3.46 9.33 4.12
C ALA A 103 -4.51 8.35 3.60
N GLU A 104 -4.10 7.36 2.82
CA GLU A 104 -4.99 6.35 2.28
C GLU A 104 -5.58 5.47 3.38
N GLU A 105 -4.78 4.98 4.33
CA GLU A 105 -5.30 4.17 5.44
C GLU A 105 -6.25 4.96 6.35
N VAL A 106 -5.97 6.24 6.60
CA VAL A 106 -6.86 7.11 7.38
C VAL A 106 -8.20 7.31 6.65
N LEU A 107 -8.21 7.49 5.33
CA LEU A 107 -9.46 7.59 4.57
C LEU A 107 -10.23 6.28 4.59
N PHE A 108 -9.60 5.20 4.11
CA PHE A 108 -10.32 3.96 3.82
C PHE A 108 -10.65 3.17 5.08
N ARG A 109 -9.70 3.03 6.01
CA ARG A 109 -9.87 2.20 7.23
C ARG A 109 -10.20 3.04 8.45
N GLY A 110 -9.60 4.22 8.55
CA GLY A 110 -9.83 5.14 9.66
C GLY A 110 -11.18 5.85 9.59
N TYR A 111 -11.65 6.18 8.40
CA TYR A 111 -12.90 6.91 8.23
C TYR A 111 -14.00 6.08 7.58
N LEU A 112 -13.84 5.69 6.31
CA LEU A 112 -14.91 5.07 5.52
C LEU A 112 -15.37 3.73 6.11
N GLN A 113 -14.44 2.86 6.45
CA GLN A 113 -14.74 1.58 7.09
C GLN A 113 -15.47 1.77 8.43
N GLN A 114 -15.03 2.73 9.25
CA GLN A 114 -15.68 3.02 10.53
C GLN A 114 -17.08 3.61 10.35
N GLN A 115 -17.29 4.50 9.35
CA GLN A 115 -18.62 5.05 9.07
C GLN A 115 -19.59 3.95 8.61
N LEU A 116 -19.15 3.11 7.70
CA LEU A 116 -19.97 1.99 7.22
C LEU A 116 -20.28 0.98 8.32
N ALA A 117 -19.36 0.73 9.25
CA ALA A 117 -19.56 -0.19 10.38
C ALA A 117 -20.66 0.27 11.36
N VAL A 118 -20.95 1.58 11.39
CA VAL A 118 -22.09 2.11 12.19
C VAL A 118 -23.42 1.78 11.53
N TRP A 119 -23.48 1.83 10.19
CA TRP A 119 -24.72 1.64 9.43
C TRP A 119 -24.96 0.19 9.05
N ILE A 120 -23.90 -0.54 8.72
CA ILE A 120 -23.97 -1.92 8.22
C ILE A 120 -23.30 -2.83 9.23
N LYS A 121 -24.09 -3.64 9.94
CA LYS A 121 -23.57 -4.54 10.98
C LYS A 121 -22.78 -5.74 10.43
N SER A 122 -22.93 -6.06 9.15
CA SER A 122 -22.14 -7.13 8.52
C SER A 122 -20.71 -6.71 8.27
N ARG A 123 -19.76 -7.39 8.93
CA ARG A 123 -18.33 -7.06 8.81
C ARG A 123 -17.81 -7.16 7.37
N TRP A 124 -18.38 -8.08 6.59
CA TRP A 124 -17.99 -8.24 5.19
C TRP A 124 -18.27 -6.99 4.36
N PHE A 125 -19.46 -6.38 4.54
CA PHE A 125 -19.84 -5.20 3.77
C PHE A 125 -19.01 -3.96 4.14
N PHE A 126 -18.81 -3.66 5.41
CA PHE A 126 -18.03 -2.49 5.79
C PHE A 126 -16.52 -2.65 5.54
N MET A 127 -16.02 -3.86 5.29
CA MET A 127 -14.65 -4.11 4.84
C MET A 127 -14.56 -4.15 3.33
N LEU A 128 -15.50 -4.82 2.64
CA LEU A 128 -15.48 -5.02 1.20
C LEU A 128 -15.69 -3.71 0.42
N ILE A 129 -16.68 -2.90 0.81
CA ILE A 129 -17.01 -1.67 0.08
C ILE A 129 -15.81 -0.69 0.00
N PRO A 130 -15.15 -0.32 1.13
CA PRO A 130 -13.96 0.53 1.06
C PRO A 130 -12.81 -0.10 0.27
N SER A 131 -12.67 -1.43 0.32
CA SER A 131 -11.62 -2.14 -0.39
C SER A 131 -11.85 -2.15 -1.91
N LEU A 132 -13.09 -2.29 -2.35
CA LEU A 132 -13.45 -2.18 -3.77
C LEU A 132 -13.24 -0.76 -4.28
N ILE A 133 -13.64 0.26 -3.51
CA ILE A 133 -13.40 1.66 -3.87
C ILE A 133 -11.91 1.93 -3.96
N PHE A 134 -11.11 1.43 -3.01
CA PHE A 134 -9.65 1.52 -3.03
C PHE A 134 -9.06 0.90 -4.30
N GLY A 135 -9.51 -0.30 -4.67
CA GLY A 135 -9.09 -0.94 -5.91
C GLY A 135 -9.49 -0.15 -7.16
N LEU A 136 -10.73 0.33 -7.23
CA LEU A 136 -11.22 1.12 -8.36
C LEU A 136 -10.42 2.42 -8.57
N MET A 137 -9.90 3.03 -7.51
CA MET A 137 -9.03 4.22 -7.63
C MET A 137 -7.66 3.90 -8.26
N HIS A 138 -7.30 2.62 -8.37
CA HIS A 138 -6.08 2.17 -9.05
C HIS A 138 -6.34 1.76 -10.51
N TYR A 139 -7.58 1.89 -11.01
CA TYR A 139 -7.88 1.60 -12.40
C TYR A 139 -7.17 2.59 -13.32
N ASP A 140 -6.37 2.08 -14.23
CA ASP A 140 -5.76 2.84 -15.30
C ASP A 140 -6.17 2.26 -16.67
N GLY A 141 -7.07 2.95 -17.34
CA GLY A 141 -7.57 2.54 -18.66
C GLY A 141 -6.50 2.60 -19.76
N SER A 142 -5.42 3.35 -19.56
CA SER A 142 -4.31 3.42 -20.52
C SER A 142 -3.52 2.11 -20.62
N MET A 143 -3.59 1.26 -19.58
CA MET A 143 -2.97 -0.08 -19.54
C MET A 143 -3.81 -1.15 -20.27
N GLY A 144 -4.94 -0.77 -20.86
CA GLY A 144 -5.91 -1.70 -21.42
C GLY A 144 -6.82 -2.32 -20.35
N ILE A 145 -8.01 -2.75 -20.77
CA ILE A 145 -9.07 -3.19 -19.86
C ILE A 145 -8.65 -4.36 -18.97
N SER A 146 -8.00 -5.38 -19.53
CA SER A 146 -7.62 -6.59 -18.79
C SER A 146 -6.60 -6.30 -17.69
N ILE A 147 -5.57 -5.51 -17.97
CA ILE A 147 -4.54 -5.13 -17.00
C ILE A 147 -5.14 -4.19 -15.95
N GLY A 148 -5.92 -3.19 -16.37
CA GLY A 148 -6.59 -2.27 -15.45
C GLY A 148 -7.53 -2.99 -14.47
N LEU A 149 -8.36 -3.93 -14.94
CA LEU A 149 -9.24 -4.72 -14.08
C LEU A 149 -8.47 -5.66 -13.14
N MET A 150 -7.36 -6.22 -13.60
CA MET A 150 -6.52 -7.04 -12.75
C MET A 150 -5.86 -6.22 -11.64
N LEU A 151 -5.40 -5.01 -11.94
CA LEU A 151 -4.87 -4.09 -10.93
C LEU A 151 -5.95 -3.73 -9.89
N VAL A 152 -7.17 -3.45 -10.33
CA VAL A 152 -8.33 -3.26 -9.44
C VAL A 152 -8.54 -4.46 -8.54
N ALA A 153 -8.53 -5.67 -9.09
CA ALA A 153 -8.75 -6.89 -8.32
C ALA A 153 -7.67 -7.10 -7.25
N VAL A 154 -6.39 -6.99 -7.65
CA VAL A 154 -5.24 -7.19 -6.75
C VAL A 154 -5.23 -6.16 -5.62
N THR A 155 -5.43 -4.88 -5.95
CA THR A 155 -5.46 -3.80 -4.96
C THR A 155 -6.70 -3.85 -4.07
N SER A 156 -7.85 -4.34 -4.58
CA SER A 156 -9.04 -4.60 -3.76
C SER A 156 -8.80 -5.72 -2.74
N ILE A 157 -8.12 -6.79 -3.13
CA ILE A 157 -7.76 -7.91 -2.24
C ILE A 157 -6.77 -7.44 -1.16
N LEU A 158 -5.75 -6.69 -1.53
CA LEU A 158 -4.86 -6.04 -0.57
C LEU A 158 -5.68 -5.14 0.37
N GLY A 159 -6.57 -4.35 -0.20
CA GLY A 159 -7.49 -3.49 0.54
C GLY A 159 -8.32 -4.22 1.59
N LEU A 160 -8.89 -5.37 1.22
CA LEU A 160 -9.67 -6.22 2.12
C LEU A 160 -8.81 -6.80 3.24
N PHE A 161 -7.58 -7.20 2.92
CA PHE A 161 -6.63 -7.65 3.91
C PHE A 161 -6.28 -6.54 4.93
N LEU A 162 -5.97 -5.33 4.48
CA LEU A 162 -5.70 -4.19 5.36
C LEU A 162 -6.91 -3.82 6.23
N ALA A 163 -8.13 -3.97 5.69
CA ALA A 163 -9.37 -3.77 6.41
C ALA A 163 -9.56 -4.79 7.54
N ASP A 164 -9.27 -6.07 7.30
CA ASP A 164 -9.33 -7.13 8.33
C ASP A 164 -8.24 -6.95 9.40
N LEU A 165 -7.01 -6.57 9.01
CA LEU A 165 -5.96 -6.22 9.96
C LEU A 165 -6.39 -5.10 10.90
N THR A 166 -6.96 -4.01 10.35
CA THR A 166 -7.46 -2.89 11.14
C THR A 166 -8.57 -3.33 12.09
N TYR A 167 -9.51 -4.14 11.61
CA TYR A 167 -10.60 -4.67 12.42
C TYR A 167 -10.10 -5.52 13.60
N ARG A 168 -9.14 -6.44 13.35
CA ARG A 168 -8.58 -7.34 14.38
C ARG A 168 -7.68 -6.63 15.37
N THR A 169 -6.88 -5.67 14.91
CA THR A 169 -5.92 -4.95 15.77
C THR A 169 -6.53 -3.78 16.52
N GLY A 170 -7.69 -3.28 16.06
CA GLY A 170 -8.37 -2.11 16.60
C GLY A 170 -7.64 -0.78 16.35
N ASN A 171 -6.62 -0.78 15.46
CA ASN A 171 -5.89 0.42 15.04
C ASN A 171 -5.26 0.25 13.65
N LEU A 172 -4.81 1.37 13.05
CA LEU A 172 -4.24 1.39 11.70
C LEU A 172 -2.78 0.89 11.62
N GLY A 173 -2.11 0.64 12.76
CA GLY A 173 -0.66 0.38 12.75
C GLY A 173 -0.26 -0.77 11.85
N ALA A 174 -0.93 -1.93 11.93
CA ALA A 174 -0.61 -3.08 11.09
C ALA A 174 -0.93 -2.82 9.61
N ALA A 175 -2.05 -2.18 9.30
CA ALA A 175 -2.43 -1.84 7.93
C ALA A 175 -1.41 -0.89 7.30
N ILE A 176 -1.04 0.20 8.00
CA ILE A 176 0.00 1.12 7.53
C ILE A 176 1.33 0.39 7.33
N GLY A 177 1.72 -0.52 8.24
CA GLY A 177 2.98 -1.25 8.12
C GLY A 177 3.06 -2.16 6.90
N VAL A 178 2.02 -2.96 6.63
CA VAL A 178 1.95 -3.82 5.44
C VAL A 178 1.88 -2.99 4.16
N HIS A 179 1.03 -1.98 4.13
CA HIS A 179 0.87 -1.10 2.97
C HIS A 179 2.18 -0.36 2.65
N PHE A 180 2.84 0.14 3.68
CA PHE A 180 4.14 0.79 3.55
C PHE A 180 5.21 -0.17 2.96
N ALA A 181 5.31 -1.39 3.46
CA ALA A 181 6.25 -2.38 2.92
C ALA A 181 5.95 -2.73 1.47
N ASN A 182 4.67 -2.87 1.10
CA ASN A 182 4.24 -3.11 -0.27
C ASN A 182 4.66 -1.97 -1.20
N ASN A 183 4.34 -0.72 -0.83
CA ASN A 183 4.68 0.45 -1.65
C ASN A 183 6.19 0.69 -1.70
N PHE A 184 6.92 0.41 -0.60
CA PHE A 184 8.38 0.46 -0.61
C PHE A 184 8.96 -0.51 -1.65
N SER A 185 8.47 -1.74 -1.69
CA SER A 185 8.91 -2.73 -2.68
C SER A 185 8.66 -2.24 -4.11
N ALA A 186 7.45 -1.73 -4.39
CA ALA A 186 7.05 -1.32 -5.72
C ALA A 186 7.69 -0.01 -6.21
N MET A 187 7.97 0.94 -5.31
CA MET A 187 8.44 2.26 -5.70
C MET A 187 9.95 2.47 -5.51
N PHE A 188 10.58 1.71 -4.59
CA PHE A 188 12.00 1.91 -4.27
C PHE A 188 12.90 0.74 -4.68
N LEU A 189 12.38 -0.48 -4.76
CA LEU A 189 13.21 -1.62 -5.16
C LEU A 189 13.11 -1.86 -6.67
N VAL A 190 11.99 -2.36 -7.14
CA VAL A 190 11.77 -2.63 -8.57
C VAL A 190 10.44 -2.01 -8.98
N SER A 191 10.50 -1.08 -9.91
CA SER A 191 9.32 -0.49 -10.56
C SER A 191 9.26 -0.93 -12.04
N TYR A 192 8.16 -0.63 -12.71
CA TYR A 192 8.06 -0.84 -14.15
C TYR A 192 8.44 0.44 -14.89
N GLN A 193 9.00 0.30 -16.10
CA GLN A 193 9.23 1.41 -17.01
C GLN A 193 7.93 2.18 -17.22
N GLU A 194 8.02 3.50 -17.39
CA GLU A 194 6.87 4.38 -17.61
C GLU A 194 5.82 4.41 -16.47
N GLN A 195 6.16 3.87 -15.30
CA GLN A 195 5.39 4.00 -14.07
C GLN A 195 6.06 4.97 -13.09
N ILE A 196 5.70 4.91 -11.81
CA ILE A 196 6.34 5.70 -10.75
C ILE A 196 7.73 5.12 -10.45
N SER A 197 8.66 5.30 -11.37
CA SER A 197 10.00 4.68 -11.31
C SER A 197 11.11 5.60 -10.81
N GLY A 198 10.83 6.91 -10.61
CA GLY A 198 11.85 7.89 -10.30
C GLY A 198 12.64 7.66 -9.00
N LEU A 199 12.13 6.83 -8.06
CA LEU A 199 12.82 6.47 -6.82
C LEU A 199 13.29 5.01 -6.79
N SER A 200 13.02 4.22 -7.82
CA SER A 200 13.35 2.80 -7.83
C SER A 200 14.83 2.55 -8.10
N ARG A 201 15.37 1.52 -7.46
CA ARG A 201 16.74 1.04 -7.69
C ARG A 201 16.86 0.36 -9.04
N TYR A 202 15.83 -0.42 -9.41
CA TYR A 202 15.74 -1.17 -10.66
C TYR A 202 14.43 -0.90 -11.37
N VAL A 203 14.42 -1.11 -12.68
CA VAL A 203 13.20 -1.07 -13.50
C VAL A 203 13.07 -2.35 -14.32
N ALA A 204 11.87 -2.88 -14.33
CA ALA A 204 11.44 -3.94 -15.22
C ALA A 204 10.87 -3.33 -16.52
N PRO A 205 10.85 -4.08 -17.65
CA PRO A 205 10.23 -3.64 -18.90
C PRO A 205 8.76 -3.26 -18.72
N ASP A 206 8.23 -2.46 -19.63
CA ASP A 206 6.82 -2.07 -19.62
C ASP A 206 5.90 -3.30 -19.75
N PHE A 207 4.73 -3.22 -19.14
CA PHE A 207 3.69 -4.24 -19.16
C PHE A 207 3.19 -4.56 -20.57
N PHE A 208 3.19 -3.55 -21.47
CA PHE A 208 2.71 -3.72 -22.84
C PHE A 208 3.61 -4.64 -23.64
N ASP A 209 4.91 -4.58 -23.40
CA ASP A 209 5.90 -5.41 -24.08
C ASP A 209 5.95 -6.83 -23.51
N THR A 210 5.52 -7.00 -22.26
CA THR A 210 5.62 -8.27 -21.55
C THR A 210 4.37 -8.60 -20.70
N PRO A 211 3.17 -8.81 -21.31
CA PRO A 211 1.93 -9.07 -20.56
C PRO A 211 2.04 -10.25 -19.60
N ASN A 212 2.78 -11.30 -19.98
CA ASN A 212 2.99 -12.48 -19.14
C ASN A 212 3.76 -12.15 -17.85
N MET A 213 4.71 -11.21 -17.88
CA MET A 213 5.43 -10.76 -16.69
C MET A 213 4.50 -10.03 -15.73
N PHE A 214 3.58 -9.22 -16.24
CA PHE A 214 2.58 -8.57 -15.42
C PHE A 214 1.66 -9.57 -14.72
N PHE A 215 1.16 -10.58 -15.43
CA PHE A 215 0.35 -11.65 -14.83
C PHE A 215 1.12 -12.40 -13.75
N GLN A 216 2.39 -12.72 -13.98
CA GLN A 216 3.27 -13.34 -12.99
C GLN A 216 3.49 -12.44 -11.77
N ALA A 217 3.73 -11.14 -11.97
CA ALA A 217 3.89 -10.17 -10.90
C ALA A 217 2.60 -10.03 -10.06
N ALA A 218 1.45 -9.97 -10.69
CA ALA A 218 0.16 -9.90 -10.00
C ALA A 218 -0.16 -11.21 -9.25
N GLN A 219 0.12 -12.37 -9.82
CA GLN A 219 0.02 -13.65 -9.10
C GLN A 219 0.97 -13.70 -7.90
N SER A 220 2.22 -13.26 -8.07
CA SER A 220 3.19 -13.16 -6.99
C SER A 220 2.71 -12.22 -5.88
N MET A 221 2.14 -11.08 -6.23
CA MET A 221 1.56 -10.14 -5.27
C MET A 221 0.37 -10.75 -4.51
N LEU A 222 -0.52 -11.49 -5.19
CA LEU A 222 -1.64 -12.18 -4.55
C LEU A 222 -1.17 -13.27 -3.60
N ILE A 223 -0.21 -14.09 -4.01
CA ILE A 223 0.38 -15.14 -3.18
C ILE A 223 1.06 -14.51 -1.97
N SER A 224 1.86 -13.47 -2.19
CA SER A 224 2.58 -12.74 -1.14
C SER A 224 1.62 -12.16 -0.10
N THR A 225 0.60 -11.46 -0.56
CA THR A 225 -0.44 -10.88 0.31
C THR A 225 -1.15 -11.97 1.11
N SER A 226 -1.49 -13.11 0.48
CA SER A 226 -2.17 -14.22 1.14
C SER A 226 -1.30 -14.88 2.21
N ILE A 227 -0.01 -15.05 1.95
CA ILE A 227 0.93 -15.63 2.93
C ILE A 227 1.16 -14.67 4.11
N ILE A 228 1.35 -13.37 3.85
CA ILE A 228 1.48 -12.36 4.91
C ILE A 228 0.21 -12.35 5.77
N PHE A 229 -0.96 -12.42 5.14
CA PHE A 229 -2.24 -12.51 5.84
C PHE A 229 -2.31 -13.75 6.73
N LEU A 230 -1.95 -14.93 6.20
CA LEU A 230 -1.97 -16.18 6.95
C LEU A 230 -1.03 -16.15 8.16
N ILE A 231 0.20 -15.65 7.98
CA ILE A 231 1.17 -15.50 9.07
C ILE A 231 0.61 -14.58 10.15
N TYR A 232 0.07 -13.42 9.73
CA TYR A 232 -0.51 -12.46 10.67
C TYR A 232 -1.72 -13.02 11.38
N PHE A 233 -2.60 -13.75 10.68
CA PHE A 233 -3.75 -14.45 11.23
C PHE A 233 -3.33 -15.45 12.31
N ILE A 234 -2.35 -16.30 12.03
CA ILE A 234 -1.82 -17.31 12.98
C ILE A 234 -1.27 -16.61 14.24
N ILE A 235 -0.50 -15.52 14.08
CA ILE A 235 0.05 -14.76 15.20
C ILE A 235 -1.06 -14.17 16.05
N MET A 236 -2.11 -13.61 15.44
CA MET A 236 -3.24 -13.00 16.16
C MET A 236 -4.07 -14.03 16.91
N GLU A 237 -4.37 -15.18 16.28
CA GLU A 237 -5.09 -16.29 16.92
C GLU A 237 -4.29 -16.89 18.10
N TRP A 238 -2.98 -17.03 17.95
CA TRP A 238 -2.12 -17.50 19.03
C TRP A 238 -2.09 -16.53 20.24
N ARG A 239 -2.09 -15.23 19.96
CA ARG A 239 -2.16 -14.20 21.02
C ARG A 239 -3.53 -14.12 21.70
N ALA A 240 -4.61 -14.36 20.98
CA ALA A 240 -5.96 -14.36 21.53
C ALA A 240 -6.24 -15.54 22.50
N ARG A 241 -5.44 -16.62 22.39
CA ARG A 241 -5.53 -17.83 23.23
C ARG A 241 -4.68 -17.76 24.51
N ARG A 242 -3.86 -16.72 24.65
CA ARG A 242 -3.05 -16.42 25.83
C ARG A 242 -3.62 -15.29 26.65
#